data_476cab4bed657cadd7066cc54bfebbc0
#
_entry.id   476cab4bed657cadd7066cc54bfebbc0
#
_cell.length_a   1.000
_cell.length_b   1.000
_cell.length_c   1.000
_cell.angle_alpha   90.00
_cell.angle_beta   90.00
_cell.angle_gamma   90.00
#
_symmetry.space_group_name_H-M   'P 1'
#
loop_
_entity.id
_entity.type
_entity.pdbx_description
1 polymer ?
#
loop_
_entity_poly.entity_id
_entity_poly.type
_entity_poly.pdbx_seq_one_letter_code
_entity_poly.pdbx_strand_id
1 'polypeptide(L)'
;MKKLLLGSALLALTLLSCSTEQGMTEQLIKLSELVNTGCKRSFSPKESRSDFYRTEMEVKPKVSIGVDKNGVADFKVTDLKENCMVSEFRPTVKVNGEELIVVLMPYATDPTVEADCYCRYDVGFKVSNILQGKYILRIYISNYFGEYNTENPIYEGWLTFAPNHSFGFEL
;
A
#
# COMPACT_ATOMS: atom_id res chain seq x y z
N MET A 1 -58.99 -46.85 42.78
CA MET A 1 -57.69 -47.09 42.17
C MET A 1 -57.53 -46.13 40.98
N LYS A 2 -56.88 -44.96 41.19
CA LYS A 2 -56.68 -43.96 40.15
C LYS A 2 -55.16 -43.86 39.90
N LYS A 3 -54.76 -44.24 38.68
CA LYS A 3 -53.36 -44.12 38.26
C LYS A 3 -53.11 -42.70 37.72
N LEU A 4 -52.25 -41.95 38.40
CA LEU A 4 -51.71 -40.69 37.93
C LEU A 4 -50.61 -40.97 36.93
N LEU A 5 -50.73 -40.49 35.70
CA LEU A 5 -49.70 -40.42 34.71
C LEU A 5 -49.01 -39.06 34.79
N LEU A 6 -47.79 -39.00 35.30
CA LEU A 6 -46.93 -37.83 35.21
C LEU A 6 -46.33 -37.77 33.79
N GLY A 7 -46.74 -36.79 33.04
CA GLY A 7 -46.11 -36.47 31.77
C GLY A 7 -44.89 -35.53 32.00
N SER A 8 -43.70 -36.05 31.74
CA SER A 8 -42.46 -35.26 31.71
C SER A 8 -42.39 -34.49 30.41
N ALA A 9 -42.56 -33.17 30.48
CA ALA A 9 -42.30 -32.28 29.37
C ALA A 9 -40.82 -32.01 29.33
N LEU A 10 -40.13 -32.59 28.34
CA LEU A 10 -38.72 -32.32 28.01
C LEU A 10 -38.66 -31.03 27.23
N LEU A 11 -38.27 -29.93 27.89
CA LEU A 11 -38.03 -28.66 27.26
C LEU A 11 -36.66 -28.69 26.55
N ALA A 12 -36.64 -28.92 25.24
CA ALA A 12 -35.44 -28.82 24.41
C ALA A 12 -35.12 -27.34 24.17
N LEU A 13 -34.18 -26.78 24.93
CA LEU A 13 -33.57 -25.51 24.62
C LEU A 13 -32.64 -25.73 23.41
N THR A 14 -33.11 -25.40 22.23
CA THR A 14 -32.25 -25.21 21.06
C THR A 14 -31.51 -23.88 21.22
N LEU A 15 -30.26 -23.96 21.64
CA LEU A 15 -29.32 -22.84 21.55
C LEU A 15 -29.07 -22.57 20.06
N LEU A 16 -29.79 -21.58 19.49
CA LEU A 16 -29.37 -20.98 18.23
C LEU A 16 -28.08 -20.25 18.51
N SER A 17 -26.96 -20.93 18.31
CA SER A 17 -25.66 -20.30 18.14
C SER A 17 -25.70 -19.55 16.82
N CYS A 18 -26.05 -18.26 16.90
CA CYS A 18 -25.87 -17.33 15.81
C CYS A 18 -24.37 -17.07 15.72
N SER A 19 -23.64 -17.91 14.99
CA SER A 19 -22.31 -17.56 14.53
C SER A 19 -22.49 -16.41 13.55
N THR A 20 -22.31 -15.18 14.03
CA THR A 20 -22.01 -14.04 13.16
C THR A 20 -20.67 -14.36 12.51
N GLU A 21 -20.71 -15.10 11.41
CA GLU A 21 -19.67 -14.94 10.40
C GLU A 21 -19.74 -13.47 9.98
N GLN A 22 -18.90 -12.65 10.60
CA GLN A 22 -18.49 -11.39 10.01
C GLN A 22 -17.78 -11.77 8.72
N GLY A 23 -18.56 -11.88 7.64
CA GLY A 23 -18.04 -11.90 6.31
C GLY A 23 -17.18 -10.64 6.19
N MET A 24 -15.85 -10.80 6.27
CA MET A 24 -14.93 -9.79 5.79
C MET A 24 -15.28 -9.60 4.32
N THR A 25 -16.10 -8.61 4.06
CA THR A 25 -16.30 -8.11 2.69
C THR A 25 -14.93 -7.57 2.31
N GLU A 26 -14.21 -8.34 1.53
CA GLU A 26 -12.92 -7.93 0.97
C GLU A 26 -13.20 -6.62 0.22
N GLN A 27 -12.73 -5.52 0.80
CA GLN A 27 -13.01 -4.19 0.28
C GLN A 27 -12.31 -4.08 -1.05
N LEU A 28 -13.07 -4.00 -2.15
CA LEU A 28 -12.54 -3.94 -3.50
C LEU A 28 -11.89 -2.56 -3.73
N ILE A 29 -10.64 -2.44 -3.33
CA ILE A 29 -9.81 -1.26 -3.59
C ILE A 29 -9.62 -1.12 -5.10
N LYS A 30 -9.85 0.07 -5.63
CA LYS A 30 -9.68 0.34 -7.05
C LYS A 30 -8.55 1.36 -7.24
N LEU A 31 -7.53 0.96 -8.00
CA LEU A 31 -6.49 1.86 -8.51
C LEU A 31 -6.87 2.41 -9.87
N SER A 32 -6.50 3.65 -10.13
CA SER A 32 -6.72 4.36 -11.39
C SER A 32 -5.68 5.45 -11.59
N GLU A 33 -5.64 6.01 -12.79
CA GLU A 33 -4.82 7.16 -13.16
C GLU A 33 -3.34 6.99 -12.77
N LEU A 34 -2.77 5.83 -13.10
CA LEU A 34 -1.34 5.58 -12.89
C LEU A 34 -0.50 6.50 -13.79
N VAL A 35 0.37 7.27 -13.18
CA VAL A 35 1.33 8.15 -13.83
C VAL A 35 2.73 7.74 -13.40
N ASN A 36 3.58 7.44 -14.35
CA ASN A 36 4.99 7.20 -14.15
C ASN A 36 5.79 8.23 -14.96
N THR A 37 6.71 8.91 -14.31
CA THR A 37 7.71 9.66 -15.07
C THR A 37 8.82 8.72 -15.48
N GLY A 38 9.34 8.67 -16.59
CA GLY A 38 10.58 7.94 -16.87
C GLY A 38 11.73 8.40 -15.96
N CYS A 39 12.92 7.91 -16.20
CA CYS A 39 14.12 8.37 -15.51
C CYS A 39 14.28 9.89 -15.63
N LYS A 40 14.08 10.62 -14.54
CA LYS A 40 14.22 12.09 -14.53
C LYS A 40 15.68 12.52 -14.56
N ARG A 41 16.52 11.78 -13.85
CA ARG A 41 17.95 12.07 -13.70
C ARG A 41 18.68 10.78 -13.34
N SER A 42 19.64 10.41 -14.17
CA SER A 42 20.52 9.25 -13.93
C SER A 42 21.82 9.66 -13.25
N PHE A 43 22.36 8.79 -12.42
CA PHE A 43 23.67 8.91 -11.80
C PHE A 43 24.31 7.53 -11.60
N SER A 44 25.63 7.44 -11.66
CA SER A 44 26.35 6.17 -11.62
C SER A 44 27.20 6.03 -10.36
N PRO A 45 27.32 4.83 -9.77
CA PRO A 45 28.27 4.55 -8.71
C PRO A 45 29.73 4.84 -9.09
N LYS A 46 30.08 4.82 -10.37
CA LYS A 46 31.42 5.21 -10.87
C LYS A 46 31.74 6.68 -10.59
N GLU A 47 30.71 7.51 -10.44
CA GLU A 47 30.80 8.92 -10.11
C GLU A 47 30.76 9.20 -8.59
N SER A 48 30.90 8.17 -7.75
CA SER A 48 30.70 8.22 -6.29
C SER A 48 31.53 9.27 -5.55
N ARG A 49 32.61 9.77 -6.16
CA ARG A 49 33.44 10.85 -5.63
C ARG A 49 33.00 12.25 -6.08
N SER A 50 32.06 12.34 -7.03
CA SER A 50 31.56 13.63 -7.48
C SER A 50 30.57 14.21 -6.48
N ASP A 51 30.54 15.52 -6.35
CA ASP A 51 29.56 16.21 -5.51
C ASP A 51 28.13 15.95 -6.02
N PHE A 52 27.97 15.84 -7.33
CA PHE A 52 26.70 15.48 -7.96
C PHE A 52 26.16 14.13 -7.47
N TYR A 53 26.98 13.07 -7.54
CA TYR A 53 26.57 11.74 -7.07
C TYR A 53 26.19 11.76 -5.59
N ARG A 54 26.99 12.40 -4.74
CA ARG A 54 26.73 12.52 -3.31
C ARG A 54 25.41 13.26 -3.05
N THR A 55 25.18 14.36 -3.73
CA THR A 55 23.91 15.12 -3.61
C THR A 55 22.72 14.26 -4.04
N GLU A 56 22.81 13.55 -5.16
CA GLU A 56 21.72 12.69 -5.62
C GLU A 56 21.47 11.50 -4.67
N MET A 57 22.49 10.97 -4.02
CA MET A 57 22.32 9.90 -3.02
C MET A 57 21.61 10.40 -1.74
N GLU A 58 21.76 11.66 -1.39
CA GLU A 58 21.16 12.29 -0.21
C GLU A 58 19.71 12.73 -0.43
N VAL A 59 19.25 12.85 -1.69
CA VAL A 59 17.86 13.22 -1.96
C VAL A 59 16.94 12.11 -1.42
N LYS A 60 16.08 12.49 -0.49
CA LYS A 60 15.07 11.58 0.07
C LYS A 60 13.80 11.60 -0.79
N PRO A 61 13.21 10.45 -1.05
CA PRO A 61 11.90 10.39 -1.67
C PRO A 61 10.85 11.07 -0.79
N LYS A 62 9.84 11.66 -1.44
CA LYS A 62 8.72 12.30 -0.74
C LYS A 62 7.41 11.67 -1.15
N VAL A 63 6.53 11.53 -0.18
CA VAL A 63 5.17 11.05 -0.40
C VAL A 63 4.19 12.16 -0.08
N SER A 64 3.22 12.38 -0.96
CA SER A 64 2.04 13.17 -0.68
C SER A 64 0.77 12.38 -1.01
N ILE A 65 -0.23 12.52 -0.15
CA ILE A 65 -1.52 11.86 -0.29
C ILE A 65 -2.58 12.92 -0.07
N GLY A 66 -3.39 13.20 -1.10
CA GLY A 66 -4.53 14.09 -1.00
C GLY A 66 -5.82 13.31 -1.15
N VAL A 67 -6.75 13.42 -0.22
CA VAL A 67 -8.07 12.80 -0.32
C VAL A 67 -9.08 13.86 -0.74
N ASP A 68 -9.73 13.66 -1.88
CA ASP A 68 -10.73 14.59 -2.39
C ASP A 68 -12.05 14.51 -1.61
N LYS A 69 -13.01 15.36 -1.98
CA LYS A 69 -14.36 15.39 -1.36
C LYS A 69 -15.17 14.10 -1.54
N ASN A 70 -14.82 13.28 -2.51
CA ASN A 70 -15.48 12.01 -2.82
C ASN A 70 -14.79 10.82 -2.14
N GLY A 71 -13.71 11.05 -1.37
CA GLY A 71 -12.94 10.00 -0.73
C GLY A 71 -11.97 9.28 -1.68
N VAL A 72 -11.64 9.87 -2.83
CA VAL A 72 -10.59 9.35 -3.70
C VAL A 72 -9.25 9.93 -3.27
N ALA A 73 -8.29 9.05 -2.99
CA ALA A 73 -6.94 9.45 -2.63
C ALA A 73 -6.03 9.56 -3.86
N ASP A 74 -5.36 10.67 -4.00
CA ASP A 74 -4.29 10.93 -4.96
C ASP A 74 -2.94 10.73 -4.27
N PHE A 75 -2.28 9.62 -4.57
CA PHE A 75 -0.95 9.29 -4.09
C PHE A 75 0.10 9.80 -5.06
N LYS A 76 1.12 10.48 -4.53
CA LYS A 76 2.30 10.90 -5.29
C LYS A 76 3.54 10.56 -4.50
N VAL A 77 4.42 9.80 -5.12
CA VAL A 77 5.75 9.51 -4.59
C VAL A 77 6.75 10.10 -5.55
N THR A 78 7.58 11.01 -5.08
CA THR A 78 8.56 11.70 -5.90
C THR A 78 9.98 11.33 -5.50
N ASP A 79 10.89 11.40 -6.46
CA ASP A 79 12.31 11.16 -6.29
C ASP A 79 12.66 9.75 -5.79
N LEU A 80 11.83 8.74 -6.09
CA LEU A 80 12.18 7.34 -5.86
C LEU A 80 13.49 7.02 -6.57
N LYS A 81 14.44 6.46 -5.84
CA LYS A 81 15.71 5.99 -6.40
C LYS A 81 15.58 4.51 -6.77
N GLU A 82 15.84 4.20 -8.05
CA GLU A 82 15.84 2.82 -8.53
C GLU A 82 16.81 2.68 -9.71
N ASN A 83 17.11 1.44 -10.12
CA ASN A 83 17.97 1.16 -11.26
C ASN A 83 17.43 1.81 -12.54
N CYS A 84 18.33 2.25 -13.45
CA CYS A 84 17.95 2.88 -14.71
C CYS A 84 17.15 1.96 -15.66
N MET A 85 17.15 0.65 -15.43
CA MET A 85 16.39 -0.32 -16.21
C MET A 85 14.88 -0.29 -15.92
N VAL A 86 14.47 0.36 -14.83
CA VAL A 86 13.06 0.50 -14.50
C VAL A 86 12.36 1.37 -15.54
N SER A 87 11.34 0.82 -16.18
CA SER A 87 10.51 1.54 -17.14
C SER A 87 9.29 2.19 -16.49
N GLU A 88 8.74 1.55 -15.46
CA GLU A 88 7.57 2.04 -14.71
C GLU A 88 7.51 1.41 -13.31
N PHE A 89 6.68 1.98 -12.45
CA PHE A 89 6.27 1.34 -11.20
C PHE A 89 4.82 0.88 -11.30
N ARG A 90 4.53 -0.29 -10.74
CA ARG A 90 3.19 -0.87 -10.66
C ARG A 90 2.75 -0.91 -9.20
N PRO A 91 2.03 0.10 -8.74
CA PRO A 91 1.55 0.12 -7.36
C PRO A 91 0.48 -0.93 -7.13
N THR A 92 0.48 -1.52 -5.92
CA THR A 92 -0.65 -2.27 -5.39
C THR A 92 -1.05 -1.68 -4.05
N VAL A 93 -2.34 -1.72 -3.73
CA VAL A 93 -2.88 -1.21 -2.47
C VAL A 93 -3.79 -2.26 -1.87
N LYS A 94 -3.62 -2.51 -0.58
CA LYS A 94 -4.46 -3.43 0.20
C LYS A 94 -4.85 -2.76 1.50
N VAL A 95 -6.07 -3.04 1.96
CA VAL A 95 -6.52 -2.71 3.32
C VAL A 95 -6.72 -4.02 4.06
N ASN A 96 -6.09 -4.14 5.22
CA ASN A 96 -6.20 -5.28 6.11
C ASN A 96 -6.50 -4.77 7.53
N GLY A 97 -7.79 -4.73 7.89
CA GLY A 97 -8.21 -4.09 9.14
C GLY A 97 -7.84 -2.60 9.18
N GLU A 98 -6.99 -2.23 10.13
CA GLU A 98 -6.49 -0.86 10.27
C GLU A 98 -5.20 -0.60 9.48
N GLU A 99 -4.71 -1.56 8.72
CA GLU A 99 -3.50 -1.40 7.92
C GLU A 99 -3.84 -1.01 6.47
N LEU A 100 -3.21 0.06 5.98
CA LEU A 100 -3.21 0.45 4.57
C LEU A 100 -1.82 0.17 4.01
N ILE A 101 -1.72 -0.86 3.19
CA ILE A 101 -0.46 -1.35 2.65
C ILE A 101 -0.36 -0.90 1.19
N VAL A 102 0.72 -0.20 0.87
CA VAL A 102 1.08 0.23 -0.48
C VAL A 102 2.39 -0.44 -0.86
N VAL A 103 2.41 -1.16 -1.97
CA VAL A 103 3.63 -1.76 -2.51
C VAL A 103 3.91 -1.14 -3.87
N LEU A 104 5.09 -0.54 -4.03
CA LEU A 104 5.59 0.01 -5.28
C LEU A 104 6.51 -1.03 -5.93
N MET A 105 6.02 -1.71 -6.95
CA MET A 105 6.79 -2.72 -7.67
C MET A 105 7.48 -2.07 -8.87
N PRO A 106 8.82 -2.01 -8.92
CA PRO A 106 9.53 -1.60 -10.11
C PRO A 106 9.33 -2.63 -11.23
N TYR A 107 9.13 -2.19 -12.44
CA TYR A 107 9.01 -3.04 -13.61
C TYR A 107 10.10 -2.72 -14.62
N ALA A 108 10.80 -3.75 -15.08
CA ALA A 108 11.77 -3.69 -16.14
C ALA A 108 11.40 -4.71 -17.22
N THR A 109 11.70 -4.43 -18.48
CA THR A 109 11.42 -5.34 -19.58
C THR A 109 12.21 -6.64 -19.44
N ASP A 110 13.45 -6.54 -18.93
CA ASP A 110 14.27 -7.68 -18.55
C ASP A 110 14.72 -7.52 -17.08
N PRO A 111 14.08 -8.22 -16.14
CA PRO A 111 14.40 -8.08 -14.71
C PRO A 111 15.71 -8.78 -14.31
N THR A 112 16.38 -9.48 -15.23
CA THR A 112 17.66 -10.15 -14.97
C THR A 112 18.87 -9.28 -15.29
N VAL A 113 18.63 -8.12 -15.92
CA VAL A 113 19.67 -7.16 -16.30
C VAL A 113 19.60 -5.96 -15.38
N GLU A 114 20.73 -5.55 -14.83
CA GLU A 114 20.89 -4.31 -14.10
C GLU A 114 21.82 -3.37 -14.84
N ALA A 115 21.44 -2.11 -14.96
CA ALA A 115 22.33 -1.07 -15.46
C ALA A 115 23.26 -0.59 -14.34
N ASP A 116 24.46 -0.13 -14.71
CA ASP A 116 25.41 0.46 -13.77
C ASP A 116 25.06 1.96 -13.51
N CYS A 117 23.79 2.22 -13.28
CA CYS A 117 23.28 3.55 -12.93
C CYS A 117 21.98 3.50 -12.14
N TYR A 118 21.69 4.59 -11.44
CA TYR A 118 20.41 4.84 -10.77
C TYR A 118 19.70 6.02 -11.39
N CYS A 119 18.38 6.01 -11.26
CA CYS A 119 17.51 7.08 -11.71
C CYS A 119 16.59 7.55 -10.59
N ARG A 120 16.05 8.77 -10.75
CA ARG A 120 14.95 9.30 -9.94
C ARG A 120 13.66 9.20 -10.74
N TYR A 121 12.62 8.72 -10.08
CA TYR A 121 11.31 8.48 -10.65
C TYR A 121 10.21 9.15 -9.82
N ASP A 122 9.15 9.59 -10.47
CA ASP A 122 7.91 9.96 -9.78
C ASP A 122 6.81 8.97 -10.17
N VAL A 123 6.03 8.59 -9.18
CA VAL A 123 4.89 7.69 -9.33
C VAL A 123 3.67 8.35 -8.75
N GLY A 124 2.61 8.45 -9.55
CA GLY A 124 1.31 8.95 -9.11
C GLY A 124 0.22 7.93 -9.43
N PHE A 125 -0.77 7.79 -8.54
CA PHE A 125 -1.94 6.95 -8.77
C PHE A 125 -3.09 7.36 -7.85
N LYS A 126 -4.30 7.08 -8.28
CA LYS A 126 -5.49 7.30 -7.47
C LYS A 126 -6.02 6.00 -6.90
N VAL A 127 -6.51 6.09 -5.67
CA VAL A 127 -7.12 4.97 -4.95
C VAL A 127 -8.51 5.36 -4.50
N SER A 128 -9.50 4.53 -4.81
CA SER A 128 -10.88 4.69 -4.38
C SER A 128 -11.35 3.48 -3.59
N ASN A 129 -12.49 3.64 -2.91
CA ASN A 129 -13.11 2.62 -2.07
C ASN A 129 -12.34 2.30 -0.77
N ILE A 130 -11.49 3.22 -0.29
CA ILE A 130 -10.99 3.15 1.08
C ILE A 130 -12.04 3.78 1.99
N LEU A 131 -12.44 3.08 3.05
CA LEU A 131 -13.35 3.64 4.05
C LEU A 131 -12.67 4.75 4.84
N GLN A 132 -13.48 5.72 5.30
CA GLN A 132 -12.98 6.73 6.22
C GLN A 132 -12.58 6.08 7.54
N GLY A 133 -11.42 6.49 8.08
CA GLY A 133 -10.91 5.91 9.31
C GLY A 133 -9.45 6.25 9.58
N LYS A 134 -8.94 5.72 10.67
CA LYS A 134 -7.52 5.73 10.98
C LYS A 134 -6.87 4.47 10.47
N TYR A 135 -5.72 4.63 9.81
CA TYR A 135 -4.92 3.53 9.28
C TYR A 135 -3.45 3.68 9.66
N ILE A 136 -2.78 2.57 9.87
CA ILE A 136 -1.33 2.49 9.81
C ILE A 136 -0.98 2.32 8.32
N LEU A 137 -0.46 3.39 7.72
CA LEU A 137 0.08 3.31 6.37
C LEU A 137 1.45 2.66 6.41
N ARG A 138 1.63 1.60 5.61
CA ARG A 138 2.92 1.00 5.32
C ARG A 138 3.20 1.06 3.84
N ILE A 139 4.37 1.57 3.49
CA ILE A 139 4.82 1.63 2.09
C ILE A 139 6.04 0.73 1.94
N TYR A 140 6.03 -0.09 0.90
CA TYR A 140 7.11 -0.99 0.54
C TYR A 140 7.57 -0.73 -0.90
N ILE A 141 8.84 -0.99 -1.18
CA ILE A 141 9.32 -1.24 -2.53
C ILE A 141 9.60 -2.73 -2.62
N SER A 142 9.04 -3.39 -3.63
CA SER A 142 9.31 -4.80 -3.90
C SER A 142 10.51 -4.94 -4.84
N ASN A 143 10.99 -6.17 -5.00
CA ASN A 143 11.83 -6.51 -6.12
C ASN A 143 11.02 -6.59 -7.43
N TYR A 144 11.66 -6.86 -8.55
CA TYR A 144 11.03 -6.98 -9.88
C TYR A 144 10.00 -8.13 -9.98
N PHE A 145 10.00 -9.05 -9.04
CA PHE A 145 9.07 -10.19 -8.96
C PHE A 145 7.90 -9.95 -8.01
N GLY A 146 7.83 -8.76 -7.39
CA GLY A 146 6.76 -8.40 -6.46
C GLY A 146 6.98 -8.88 -5.02
N GLU A 147 8.15 -9.44 -4.70
CA GLU A 147 8.51 -9.86 -3.35
C GLU A 147 9.03 -8.67 -2.55
N TYR A 148 8.57 -8.50 -1.31
CA TYR A 148 9.03 -7.45 -0.40
C TYR A 148 9.12 -7.98 1.03
N ASN A 149 10.00 -7.36 1.82
CA ASN A 149 10.15 -7.69 3.23
C ASN A 149 9.10 -6.94 4.06
N THR A 150 8.17 -7.67 4.64
CA THR A 150 7.09 -7.12 5.46
C THR A 150 7.57 -6.51 6.79
N GLU A 151 8.78 -6.86 7.24
CA GLU A 151 9.38 -6.32 8.46
C GLU A 151 10.06 -4.96 8.24
N ASN A 152 10.35 -4.60 6.98
CA ASN A 152 11.09 -3.39 6.62
C ASN A 152 10.31 -2.51 5.63
N PRO A 153 9.23 -1.85 6.06
CA PRO A 153 8.59 -0.83 5.23
C PRO A 153 9.54 0.36 5.03
N ILE A 154 9.51 0.98 3.86
CA ILE A 154 10.23 2.24 3.64
C ILE A 154 9.55 3.42 4.35
N TYR A 155 8.29 3.23 4.74
CA TYR A 155 7.54 4.14 5.61
C TYR A 155 6.51 3.37 6.43
N GLU A 156 6.38 3.75 7.71
CA GLU A 156 5.28 3.34 8.59
C GLU A 156 4.80 4.56 9.39
N GLY A 157 3.52 4.82 9.38
CA GLY A 157 2.94 5.92 10.15
C GLY A 157 1.43 5.93 10.13
N TRP A 158 0.84 6.61 11.12
CA TRP A 158 -0.61 6.78 11.20
C TRP A 158 -1.08 7.86 10.23
N LEU A 159 -2.18 7.58 9.54
CA LEU A 159 -2.93 8.57 8.79
C LEU A 159 -4.42 8.49 9.10
N THR A 160 -5.12 9.62 9.00
CA THR A 160 -6.59 9.68 9.08
C THR A 160 -7.14 9.84 7.67
N PHE A 161 -7.70 8.78 7.13
CA PHE A 161 -8.31 8.80 5.80
C PHE A 161 -9.68 9.45 5.88
N ALA A 162 -9.80 10.69 5.42
CA ALA A 162 -11.04 11.46 5.43
C ALA A 162 -11.05 12.46 4.26
N PRO A 163 -12.23 12.83 3.73
CA PRO A 163 -12.35 13.81 2.67
C PRO A 163 -11.69 15.15 3.00
N ASN A 164 -11.07 15.76 1.99
CA ASN A 164 -10.34 17.02 2.07
C ASN A 164 -9.14 17.02 3.03
N HIS A 165 -8.61 15.85 3.35
CA HIS A 165 -7.36 15.71 4.11
C HIS A 165 -6.17 15.52 3.17
N SER A 166 -5.02 16.02 3.59
CA SER A 166 -3.75 15.80 2.89
C SER A 166 -2.63 15.47 3.86
N PHE A 167 -1.70 14.67 3.41
CA PHE A 167 -0.53 14.21 4.15
C PHE A 167 0.71 14.35 3.28
N GLY A 168 1.83 14.65 3.90
CA GLY A 168 3.12 14.69 3.23
C GLY A 168 4.23 14.32 4.20
N PHE A 169 5.17 13.50 3.73
CA PHE A 169 6.32 13.06 4.51
C PHE A 169 7.50 12.69 3.60
N GLU A 170 8.69 12.62 4.16
CA GLU A 170 9.90 12.10 3.50
C GLU A 170 10.15 10.64 3.92
N LEU A 171 10.65 9.82 2.98
CA LEU A 171 10.99 8.41 3.21
C LEU A 171 12.40 8.24 3.77
#